data_11cc2495dbaddf87705d1a6fc521f318
#
_entry.id   11cc2495dbaddf87705d1a6fc521f318
#
_cell.length_a   1.000
_cell.length_b   1.000
_cell.length_c   1.000
_cell.angle_alpha   90.00
_cell.angle_beta   90.00
_cell.angle_gamma   90.00
#
_symmetry.space_group_name_H-M   'P 1'
#
loop_
_entity.id
_entity.type
_entity.pdbx_description
1 polymer ?
#
loop_
_entity_poly.entity_id
_entity_poly.type
_entity_poly.pdbx_seq_one_letter_code
_entity_poly.pdbx_strand_id
1 'polypeptide(L)'
;MALFLKSLPKDSYRVINDLLLTWNGHSTQIDHVIISIYGIFVIETKFYKGWILGGENSEFWTQNIYGHRYKLRNPLYQNQGHIRALKSILKEHENLQFISIVAFSRRARLRVKTESTVIYFHQVPRIIRRAKIRVLSEEQVQCIYSFLLANNAEKRESRKHHISNVKQNVIRRNIAVSNGYCPRCGGTLTLRRGKYGKFYGCSNYPRCKYTTDKL
;
A
#
# COMPACT_ATOMS: atom_id res chain seq x y z
N MET A 1 -8.27 -7.35 9.73
CA MET A 1 -7.06 -8.21 9.94
C MET A 1 -6.34 -7.87 11.23
N ALA A 2 -5.97 -6.65 11.51
CA ALA A 2 -5.25 -6.26 12.74
C ALA A 2 -5.88 -6.79 14.05
N LEU A 3 -7.21 -6.90 14.10
CA LEU A 3 -7.91 -7.45 15.28
C LEU A 3 -7.53 -8.92 15.53
N PHE A 4 -7.39 -9.75 14.51
CA PHE A 4 -6.98 -11.16 14.66
C PHE A 4 -5.54 -11.29 15.16
N LEU A 5 -4.66 -10.35 14.80
CA LEU A 5 -3.27 -10.34 15.24
C LEU A 5 -3.11 -9.97 16.72
N LYS A 6 -4.10 -9.30 17.34
CA LYS A 6 -4.10 -9.01 18.78
C LYS A 6 -4.13 -10.27 19.65
N SER A 7 -4.54 -11.41 19.10
CA SER A 7 -4.53 -12.70 19.80
C SER A 7 -3.14 -13.35 19.91
N LEU A 8 -2.12 -12.81 19.24
CA LEU A 8 -0.75 -13.28 19.36
C LEU A 8 -0.13 -12.80 20.67
N PRO A 9 0.61 -13.64 21.41
CA PRO A 9 1.33 -13.24 22.61
C PRO A 9 2.33 -12.11 22.30
N LYS A 10 2.21 -10.99 23.02
CA LYS A 10 3.04 -9.80 22.77
C LYS A 10 4.51 -10.01 23.10
N ASP A 11 4.81 -10.94 23.99
CA ASP A 11 6.18 -11.25 24.41
C ASP A 11 6.96 -11.96 23.28
N SER A 12 6.26 -12.78 22.49
CA SER A 12 6.87 -13.60 21.44
C SER A 12 6.72 -13.02 20.03
N TYR A 13 5.80 -12.06 19.84
CA TYR A 13 5.46 -11.52 18.53
C TYR A 13 5.36 -9.99 18.56
N ARG A 14 6.15 -9.33 17.71
CA ARG A 14 6.09 -7.88 17.49
C ARG A 14 5.35 -7.62 16.17
N VAL A 15 4.24 -6.89 16.24
CA VAL A 15 3.37 -6.63 15.09
C VAL A 15 3.51 -5.18 14.65
N ILE A 16 3.84 -4.96 13.37
CA ILE A 16 3.81 -3.66 12.72
C ILE A 16 2.69 -3.68 11.68
N ASN A 17 1.78 -2.73 11.75
CA ASN A 17 0.71 -2.56 10.77
C ASN A 17 1.03 -1.37 9.89
N ASP A 18 0.66 -1.44 8.60
CA ASP A 18 0.83 -0.35 7.62
C ASP A 18 2.28 0.15 7.56
N LEU A 19 3.23 -0.77 7.43
CA LEU A 19 4.64 -0.46 7.33
C LEU A 19 4.96 0.18 5.98
N LEU A 20 5.37 1.44 5.99
CA LEU A 20 5.78 2.16 4.79
C LEU A 20 7.31 2.12 4.66
N LEU A 21 7.79 1.53 3.59
CA LEU A 21 9.22 1.42 3.27
C LEU A 21 9.55 2.15 1.98
N THR A 22 10.77 2.67 1.88
CA THR A 22 11.36 3.15 0.62
C THR A 22 12.54 2.26 0.25
N TRP A 23 12.52 1.75 -0.97
CA TRP A 23 13.53 0.86 -1.49
C TRP A 23 13.81 1.20 -2.97
N ASN A 24 15.07 1.38 -3.34
CA ASN A 24 15.49 1.77 -4.70
C ASN A 24 14.68 2.92 -5.32
N GLY A 25 14.39 3.96 -4.54
CA GLY A 25 13.58 5.10 -4.97
C GLY A 25 12.07 4.85 -5.07
N HIS A 26 11.61 3.64 -4.84
CA HIS A 26 10.20 3.26 -4.82
C HIS A 26 9.70 3.10 -3.37
N SER A 27 8.47 3.54 -3.11
CA SER A 27 7.80 3.27 -1.83
C SER A 27 6.90 2.06 -1.95
N THR A 28 6.91 1.23 -0.92
CA THR A 28 5.98 0.11 -0.76
C THR A 28 5.34 0.15 0.62
N GLN A 29 4.05 -0.14 0.68
CA GLN A 29 3.31 -0.26 1.94
C GLN A 29 2.98 -1.73 2.17
N ILE A 30 3.37 -2.25 3.32
CA ILE A 30 3.13 -3.64 3.73
C ILE A 30 2.02 -3.62 4.78
N ASP A 31 0.96 -4.36 4.55
CA ASP A 31 -0.21 -4.33 5.42
C ASP A 31 0.13 -4.76 6.86
N HIS A 32 0.83 -5.90 7.01
CA HIS A 32 1.27 -6.37 8.34
C HIS A 32 2.61 -7.10 8.24
N VAL A 33 3.52 -6.75 9.15
CA VAL A 33 4.78 -7.46 9.39
C VAL A 33 4.78 -7.95 10.83
N ILE A 34 5.08 -9.23 11.03
CA ILE A 34 5.19 -9.82 12.36
C ILE A 34 6.59 -10.37 12.52
N ILE A 35 7.31 -9.87 13.50
CA ILE A 35 8.67 -10.25 13.82
C ILE A 35 8.62 -11.14 15.06
N SER A 36 9.23 -12.30 14.99
CA SER A 36 9.26 -13.27 16.09
C SER A 36 10.56 -14.08 16.06
N ILE A 37 10.84 -14.80 17.13
CA ILE A 37 11.95 -15.76 17.18
C ILE A 37 11.84 -16.88 16.13
N TYR A 38 10.67 -17.04 15.50
CA TYR A 38 10.40 -18.04 14.45
C TYR A 38 10.56 -17.49 13.04
N GLY A 39 10.94 -16.21 12.89
CA GLY A 39 11.11 -15.52 11.62
C GLY A 39 10.18 -14.32 11.45
N ILE A 40 10.17 -13.77 10.25
CA ILE A 40 9.43 -12.56 9.87
C ILE A 40 8.28 -12.96 8.95
N PHE A 41 7.04 -12.82 9.43
CA PHE A 41 5.84 -13.06 8.63
C PHE A 41 5.43 -11.78 7.93
N VAL A 42 5.29 -11.85 6.62
CA VAL A 42 4.87 -10.75 5.76
C VAL A 42 3.49 -11.06 5.21
N ILE A 43 2.50 -10.23 5.57
CA ILE A 43 1.10 -10.53 5.30
C ILE A 43 0.51 -9.45 4.40
N GLU A 44 0.06 -9.88 3.23
CA GLU A 44 -0.75 -9.10 2.30
C GLU A 44 -2.22 -9.41 2.52
N THR A 45 -3.07 -8.39 2.65
CA THR A 45 -4.51 -8.56 2.92
C THR A 45 -5.38 -8.16 1.75
N LYS A 46 -6.43 -8.95 1.50
CA LYS A 46 -7.37 -8.71 0.40
C LYS A 46 -8.82 -8.75 0.87
N PHE A 47 -9.52 -7.64 0.71
CA PHE A 47 -10.94 -7.49 1.09
C PHE A 47 -11.89 -7.72 -0.11
N TYR A 48 -11.56 -8.66 -0.97
CA TYR A 48 -12.39 -8.98 -2.14
C TYR A 48 -13.64 -9.77 -1.75
N LYS A 49 -14.65 -9.73 -2.62
CA LYS A 49 -15.87 -10.55 -2.56
C LYS A 49 -16.01 -11.41 -3.82
N GLY A 50 -16.88 -12.42 -3.76
CA GLY A 50 -17.10 -13.34 -4.88
C GLY A 50 -15.98 -14.37 -5.05
N TRP A 51 -15.92 -15.00 -6.20
CA TRP A 51 -14.95 -16.04 -6.49
C TRP A 51 -13.61 -15.45 -6.88
N ILE A 52 -12.54 -15.95 -6.29
CA ILE A 52 -11.15 -15.59 -6.61
C ILE A 52 -10.50 -16.81 -7.24
N LEU A 53 -10.12 -16.70 -8.51
CA LEU A 53 -9.48 -17.76 -9.29
C LEU A 53 -8.08 -17.31 -9.66
N GLY A 54 -7.11 -18.23 -9.59
CA GLY A 54 -5.74 -17.94 -9.97
C GLY A 54 -4.81 -19.10 -9.74
N GLY A 55 -3.56 -18.96 -10.13
CA GLY A 55 -2.49 -19.94 -9.95
C GLY A 55 -1.23 -19.29 -9.42
N GLU A 56 -0.30 -20.12 -8.95
CA GLU A 56 1.01 -19.71 -8.41
C GLU A 56 1.72 -18.74 -9.36
N ASN A 57 1.88 -19.15 -10.61
CA ASN A 57 2.72 -18.46 -11.61
C ASN A 57 1.94 -17.53 -12.54
N SER A 58 0.64 -17.33 -12.31
CA SER A 58 -0.17 -16.44 -13.13
C SER A 58 0.10 -14.99 -12.74
N GLU A 59 0.44 -14.12 -13.70
CA GLU A 59 0.65 -12.68 -13.44
C GLU A 59 -0.60 -12.01 -12.88
N PHE A 60 -1.77 -12.46 -13.35
CA PHE A 60 -3.08 -11.96 -12.92
C PHE A 60 -3.98 -13.08 -12.44
N TRP A 61 -4.71 -12.80 -11.39
CA TRP A 61 -5.84 -13.59 -10.93
C TRP A 61 -7.15 -12.99 -11.42
N THR A 62 -8.24 -13.72 -11.29
CA THR A 62 -9.58 -13.27 -11.69
C THR A 62 -10.49 -13.22 -10.48
N GLN A 63 -11.15 -12.07 -10.28
CA GLN A 63 -12.31 -11.96 -9.40
C GLN A 63 -13.57 -12.11 -10.23
N ASN A 64 -14.49 -12.99 -9.84
CA ASN A 64 -15.81 -13.13 -10.46
C ASN A 64 -16.89 -12.74 -9.43
N ILE A 65 -17.69 -11.73 -9.79
CA ILE A 65 -18.82 -11.24 -8.99
C ILE A 65 -20.07 -11.32 -9.87
N TYR A 66 -20.95 -12.24 -9.57
CA TYR A 66 -22.22 -12.45 -10.32
C TYR A 66 -22.03 -12.56 -11.83
N GLY A 67 -21.01 -13.30 -12.28
CA GLY A 67 -20.70 -13.48 -13.69
C GLY A 67 -19.74 -12.43 -14.27
N HIS A 68 -19.62 -11.26 -13.67
CA HIS A 68 -18.66 -10.23 -14.08
C HIS A 68 -17.24 -10.57 -13.63
N ARG A 69 -16.30 -10.57 -14.57
CA ARG A 69 -14.89 -10.93 -14.33
C ARG A 69 -14.01 -9.68 -14.30
N TYR A 70 -13.22 -9.57 -13.22
CA TYR A 70 -12.25 -8.48 -13.02
C TYR A 70 -10.85 -9.07 -12.90
N LYS A 71 -9.91 -8.45 -13.59
CA LYS A 71 -8.48 -8.82 -13.55
C LYS A 71 -7.85 -8.25 -12.29
N LEU A 72 -7.17 -9.08 -11.52
CA LEU A 72 -6.45 -8.72 -10.29
C LEU A 72 -4.97 -9.04 -10.46
N ARG A 73 -4.09 -8.15 -10.04
CA ARG A 73 -2.67 -8.50 -9.95
C ARG A 73 -2.49 -9.62 -8.94
N ASN A 74 -1.64 -10.60 -9.26
CA ASN A 74 -1.36 -11.73 -8.37
C ASN A 74 -0.81 -11.23 -7.02
N PRO A 75 -1.51 -11.47 -5.90
CA PRO A 75 -1.09 -10.99 -4.59
C PRO A 75 0.16 -11.71 -4.05
N LEU A 76 0.49 -12.89 -4.58
CA LEU A 76 1.74 -13.58 -4.26
C LEU A 76 2.94 -12.76 -4.74
N TYR A 77 2.89 -12.24 -5.99
CA TYR A 77 3.96 -11.40 -6.54
C TYR A 77 4.06 -10.06 -5.81
N GLN A 78 2.92 -9.50 -5.39
CA GLN A 78 2.91 -8.29 -4.57
C GLN A 78 3.66 -8.54 -3.25
N ASN A 79 3.30 -9.61 -2.54
CA ASN A 79 3.92 -9.94 -1.25
C ASN A 79 5.40 -10.34 -1.39
N GLN A 80 5.78 -11.00 -2.48
CA GLN A 80 7.20 -11.23 -2.81
C GLN A 80 7.97 -9.92 -3.02
N GLY A 81 7.32 -8.90 -3.62
CA GLY A 81 7.89 -7.55 -3.72
C GLY A 81 8.15 -6.92 -2.35
N HIS A 82 7.20 -7.05 -1.43
CA HIS A 82 7.35 -6.60 -0.04
C HIS A 82 8.51 -7.31 0.68
N ILE A 83 8.64 -8.62 0.51
CA ILE A 83 9.75 -9.39 1.08
C ILE A 83 11.10 -8.94 0.49
N ARG A 84 11.18 -8.67 -0.82
CA ARG A 84 12.42 -8.14 -1.42
C ARG A 84 12.81 -6.79 -0.83
N ALA A 85 11.85 -5.89 -0.63
CA ALA A 85 12.09 -4.60 0.02
C ALA A 85 12.59 -4.77 1.46
N LEU A 86 11.96 -5.64 2.25
CA LEU A 86 12.40 -5.94 3.61
C LEU A 86 13.80 -6.54 3.64
N LYS A 87 14.11 -7.51 2.78
CA LYS A 87 15.45 -8.10 2.67
C LYS A 87 16.53 -7.06 2.36
N SER A 88 16.23 -6.12 1.47
CA SER A 88 17.17 -5.05 1.13
C SER A 88 17.44 -4.09 2.29
N ILE A 89 16.40 -3.75 3.06
CA ILE A 89 16.51 -2.85 4.21
C ILE A 89 17.17 -3.52 5.41
N LEU A 90 16.92 -4.81 5.59
CA LEU A 90 17.45 -5.63 6.68
C LEU A 90 18.71 -6.41 6.28
N LYS A 91 19.42 -5.99 5.25
CA LYS A 91 20.59 -6.70 4.67
C LYS A 91 21.73 -6.94 5.67
N GLU A 92 21.81 -6.14 6.72
CA GLU A 92 22.84 -6.25 7.78
C GLU A 92 22.51 -7.33 8.81
N HIS A 93 21.29 -7.90 8.75
CA HIS A 93 20.89 -9.01 9.60
C HIS A 93 21.00 -10.31 8.82
N GLU A 94 21.79 -11.24 9.31
CA GLU A 94 21.99 -12.56 8.69
C GLU A 94 20.87 -13.54 9.04
N ASN A 95 20.72 -14.57 8.21
CA ASN A 95 19.84 -15.73 8.45
C ASN A 95 18.35 -15.41 8.65
N LEU A 96 17.87 -14.29 8.11
CA LEU A 96 16.46 -13.91 8.20
C LEU A 96 15.56 -14.84 7.38
N GLN A 97 14.62 -15.51 8.04
CA GLN A 97 13.57 -16.28 7.37
C GLN A 97 12.32 -15.43 7.20
N PHE A 98 11.85 -15.31 5.96
CA PHE A 98 10.63 -14.60 5.61
C PHE A 98 9.53 -15.58 5.23
N ILE A 99 8.39 -15.49 5.88
CA ILE A 99 7.22 -16.31 5.63
C ILE A 99 6.14 -15.46 4.98
N SER A 100 5.81 -15.77 3.72
CA SER A 100 4.78 -15.06 2.95
C SER A 100 3.39 -15.60 3.29
N ILE A 101 2.45 -14.71 3.59
CA ILE A 101 1.04 -15.05 3.81
C ILE A 101 0.17 -14.07 3.01
N VAL A 102 -0.70 -14.58 2.15
CA VAL A 102 -1.76 -13.80 1.51
C VAL A 102 -3.08 -14.16 2.17
N ALA A 103 -3.71 -13.18 2.79
CA ALA A 103 -4.92 -13.38 3.57
C ALA A 103 -6.12 -12.67 2.95
N PHE A 104 -7.24 -13.38 2.85
CA PHE A 104 -8.50 -12.89 2.30
C PHE A 104 -9.59 -12.74 3.35
N SER A 105 -10.50 -11.80 3.12
CA SER A 105 -11.73 -11.71 3.88
C SER A 105 -12.65 -12.90 3.58
N ARG A 106 -13.54 -13.27 4.53
CA ARG A 106 -14.53 -14.36 4.32
C ARG A 106 -15.57 -14.07 3.23
N ARG A 107 -15.59 -12.84 2.69
CA ARG A 107 -16.43 -12.48 1.54
C ARG A 107 -15.92 -13.09 0.23
N ALA A 108 -14.65 -13.46 0.17
CA ALA A 108 -14.06 -14.16 -0.97
C ALA A 108 -14.33 -15.66 -0.90
N ARG A 109 -14.52 -16.29 -2.06
CA ARG A 109 -14.54 -17.75 -2.23
C ARG A 109 -13.29 -18.14 -3.01
N LEU A 110 -12.30 -18.69 -2.33
CA LEU A 110 -11.00 -19.00 -2.92
C LEU A 110 -11.08 -20.27 -3.78
N ARG A 111 -10.64 -20.15 -5.03
CA ARG A 111 -10.47 -21.23 -6.02
C ARG A 111 -9.10 -21.07 -6.69
N VAL A 112 -8.07 -20.94 -5.85
CA VAL A 112 -6.68 -20.74 -6.27
C VAL A 112 -5.91 -22.06 -6.21
N LYS A 113 -5.02 -22.26 -7.19
CA LYS A 113 -4.10 -23.40 -7.25
C LYS A 113 -2.70 -22.89 -6.91
N THR A 114 -2.24 -23.13 -5.69
CA THR A 114 -0.96 -22.60 -5.19
C THR A 114 -0.44 -23.46 -4.04
N GLU A 115 0.87 -23.58 -3.94
CA GLU A 115 1.59 -24.13 -2.78
C GLU A 115 1.86 -23.05 -1.74
N SER A 116 1.83 -21.78 -2.13
CA SER A 116 1.99 -20.63 -1.23
C SER A 116 0.83 -20.51 -0.24
N THR A 117 1.08 -19.91 0.90
CA THR A 117 0.06 -19.73 1.97
C THR A 117 -0.96 -18.66 1.58
N VAL A 118 -2.08 -19.11 1.04
CA VAL A 118 -3.26 -18.29 0.72
C VAL A 118 -4.43 -18.75 1.56
N ILE A 119 -4.88 -17.91 2.49
CA ILE A 119 -5.79 -18.30 3.57
C ILE A 119 -6.82 -17.19 3.88
N TYR A 120 -7.73 -17.45 4.79
CA TYR A 120 -8.64 -16.43 5.33
C TYR A 120 -8.06 -15.75 6.58
N PHE A 121 -8.45 -14.50 6.83
CA PHE A 121 -7.98 -13.69 7.97
C PHE A 121 -7.97 -14.42 9.31
N HIS A 122 -9.05 -15.13 9.63
CA HIS A 122 -9.18 -15.85 10.91
C HIS A 122 -8.21 -17.02 11.08
N GLN A 123 -7.64 -17.52 9.98
CA GLN A 123 -6.68 -18.64 10.00
C GLN A 123 -5.25 -18.16 10.28
N VAL A 124 -4.94 -16.88 10.06
CA VAL A 124 -3.58 -16.33 10.14
C VAL A 124 -2.94 -16.58 11.51
N PRO A 125 -3.57 -16.31 12.67
CA PRO A 125 -2.93 -16.57 13.96
C PRO A 125 -2.57 -18.04 14.17
N ARG A 126 -3.40 -18.97 13.66
CA ARG A 126 -3.13 -20.40 13.72
C ARG A 126 -1.92 -20.79 12.89
N ILE A 127 -1.78 -20.22 11.69
CA ILE A 127 -0.62 -20.50 10.81
C ILE A 127 0.67 -19.97 11.44
N ILE A 128 0.65 -18.75 11.97
CA ILE A 128 1.82 -18.14 12.64
C ILE A 128 2.28 -19.02 13.82
N ARG A 129 1.36 -19.49 14.66
CA ARG A 129 1.69 -20.34 15.83
C ARG A 129 2.19 -21.74 15.46
N ARG A 130 2.08 -22.17 14.20
CA ARG A 130 2.66 -23.46 13.73
C ARG A 130 4.17 -23.41 13.55
N ALA A 131 4.76 -22.23 13.37
CA ALA A 131 6.21 -22.07 13.34
C ALA A 131 6.78 -22.43 14.72
N LYS A 132 7.72 -23.37 14.78
CA LYS A 132 8.31 -23.90 16.02
C LYS A 132 9.82 -23.82 16.06
N ILE A 133 10.46 -23.65 14.89
CA ILE A 133 11.91 -23.60 14.76
C ILE A 133 12.35 -22.17 15.07
N ARG A 134 13.14 -21.99 16.10
CA ARG A 134 13.75 -20.71 16.46
C ARG A 134 14.86 -20.39 15.47
N VAL A 135 14.79 -19.21 14.86
CA VAL A 135 15.76 -18.71 13.87
C VAL A 135 16.32 -17.34 14.24
N LEU A 136 15.72 -16.65 15.21
CA LEU A 136 16.17 -15.36 15.72
C LEU A 136 16.24 -15.41 17.25
N SER A 137 17.17 -14.63 17.84
CA SER A 137 17.17 -14.35 19.26
C SER A 137 16.13 -13.27 19.62
N GLU A 138 15.80 -13.12 20.89
CA GLU A 138 14.88 -12.07 21.37
C GLU A 138 15.46 -10.67 21.15
N GLU A 139 16.78 -10.51 21.29
CA GLU A 139 17.50 -9.28 21.02
C GLU A 139 17.41 -8.90 19.53
N GLN A 140 17.60 -9.87 18.63
CA GLN A 140 17.45 -9.66 17.19
C GLN A 140 16.02 -9.23 16.84
N VAL A 141 15.00 -9.89 17.42
CA VAL A 141 13.58 -9.51 17.25
C VAL A 141 13.35 -8.07 17.67
N GLN A 142 13.86 -7.67 18.85
CA GLN A 142 13.70 -6.31 19.37
C GLN A 142 14.45 -5.29 18.52
N CYS A 143 15.66 -5.58 18.08
CA CYS A 143 16.47 -4.72 17.22
C CYS A 143 15.76 -4.47 15.88
N ILE A 144 15.34 -5.53 15.18
CA ILE A 144 14.63 -5.44 13.90
C ILE A 144 13.32 -4.66 14.06
N TYR A 145 12.56 -4.93 15.13
CA TYR A 145 11.30 -4.24 15.40
C TYR A 145 11.49 -2.74 15.58
N SER A 146 12.45 -2.34 16.45
CA SER A 146 12.75 -0.93 16.69
C SER A 146 13.25 -0.21 15.45
N PHE A 147 14.12 -0.85 14.67
CA PHE A 147 14.62 -0.33 13.41
C PHE A 147 13.49 -0.08 12.39
N LEU A 148 12.59 -1.06 12.19
CA LEU A 148 11.47 -0.91 11.26
C LEU A 148 10.46 0.14 11.72
N LEU A 149 10.22 0.27 13.04
CA LEU A 149 9.35 1.32 13.58
C LEU A 149 9.91 2.72 13.35
N ALA A 150 11.21 2.93 13.59
CA ALA A 150 11.87 4.22 13.37
C ALA A 150 11.74 4.64 11.90
N ASN A 151 12.06 3.74 10.97
CA ASN A 151 11.92 3.98 9.54
C ASN A 151 10.47 4.28 9.12
N ASN A 152 9.49 3.59 9.71
CA ASN A 152 8.07 3.81 9.42
C ASN A 152 7.59 5.18 9.91
N ALA A 153 8.00 5.62 11.11
CA ALA A 153 7.63 6.90 11.68
C ALA A 153 8.13 8.07 10.81
N GLU A 154 9.39 8.05 10.41
CA GLU A 154 10.00 9.04 9.52
C GLU A 154 9.26 9.14 8.17
N LYS A 155 8.97 8.00 7.55
CA LYS A 155 8.26 7.97 6.25
C LYS A 155 6.81 8.42 6.35
N ARG A 156 6.12 8.10 7.43
CA ARG A 156 4.74 8.56 7.67
C ARG A 156 4.67 10.07 7.86
N GLU A 157 5.62 10.66 8.56
CA GLU A 157 5.68 12.11 8.77
C GLU A 157 5.95 12.84 7.43
N SER A 158 6.95 12.40 6.66
CA SER A 158 7.24 12.91 5.33
C SER A 158 6.02 12.83 4.39
N ARG A 159 5.29 11.70 4.40
CA ARG A 159 4.07 11.52 3.60
C ARG A 159 2.94 12.44 4.02
N LYS A 160 2.70 12.63 5.33
CA LYS A 160 1.69 13.57 5.84
C LYS A 160 2.00 15.00 5.39
N HIS A 161 3.25 15.42 5.51
CA HIS A 161 3.69 16.73 5.07
C HIS A 161 3.50 16.93 3.56
N HIS A 162 3.84 15.93 2.76
CA HIS A 162 3.60 15.96 1.31
C HIS A 162 2.11 16.08 0.97
N ILE A 163 1.25 15.26 1.58
CA ILE A 163 -0.21 15.30 1.36
C ILE A 163 -0.79 16.66 1.79
N SER A 164 -0.34 17.21 2.91
CA SER A 164 -0.75 18.54 3.37
C SER A 164 -0.40 19.61 2.35
N ASN A 165 0.82 19.61 1.85
CA ASN A 165 1.28 20.56 0.81
C ASN A 165 0.47 20.43 -0.49
N VAL A 166 0.18 19.22 -0.94
CA VAL A 166 -0.66 18.98 -2.13
C VAL A 166 -2.07 19.53 -1.92
N LYS A 167 -2.70 19.25 -0.76
CA LYS A 167 -4.04 19.79 -0.43
C LYS A 167 -4.06 21.31 -0.40
N GLN A 168 -3.08 21.94 0.23
CA GLN A 168 -2.96 23.40 0.28
C GLN A 168 -2.81 24.00 -1.13
N ASN A 169 -2.00 23.38 -2.00
CA ASN A 169 -1.83 23.82 -3.37
C ASN A 169 -3.14 23.71 -4.18
N VAL A 170 -3.93 22.65 -3.98
CA VAL A 170 -5.24 22.50 -4.63
C VAL A 170 -6.21 23.61 -4.13
N ILE A 171 -6.26 23.86 -2.82
CA ILE A 171 -7.10 24.93 -2.24
C ILE A 171 -6.69 26.29 -2.81
N ARG A 172 -5.40 26.63 -2.82
CA ARG A 172 -4.90 27.89 -3.38
C ARG A 172 -5.29 28.06 -4.86
N ARG A 173 -5.18 26.97 -5.64
CA ARG A 173 -5.59 26.96 -7.06
C ARG A 173 -7.08 27.24 -7.21
N ASN A 174 -7.92 26.58 -6.42
CA ASN A 174 -9.36 26.76 -6.47
C ASN A 174 -9.78 28.19 -6.07
N ILE A 175 -9.18 28.75 -5.02
CA ILE A 175 -9.39 30.14 -4.60
C ILE A 175 -8.97 31.13 -5.70
N ALA A 176 -7.82 30.91 -6.33
CA ALA A 176 -7.37 31.76 -7.44
C ALA A 176 -8.38 31.74 -8.60
N VAL A 177 -8.85 30.54 -8.98
CA VAL A 177 -9.85 30.36 -10.05
C VAL A 177 -11.16 31.01 -9.70
N SER A 178 -11.73 30.79 -8.52
CA SER A 178 -13.00 31.41 -8.09
C SER A 178 -12.94 32.93 -7.98
N ASN A 179 -11.72 33.48 -7.76
CA ASN A 179 -11.48 34.94 -7.79
C ASN A 179 -11.19 35.47 -9.21
N GLY A 180 -11.28 34.62 -10.26
CA GLY A 180 -11.04 35.03 -11.63
C GLY A 180 -9.54 35.11 -12.03
N TYR A 181 -8.64 34.56 -11.20
CA TYR A 181 -7.21 34.59 -11.48
C TYR A 181 -6.67 33.23 -11.95
N CYS A 182 -5.72 33.28 -12.86
CA CYS A 182 -5.03 32.10 -13.35
C CYS A 182 -4.11 31.51 -12.27
N PRO A 183 -4.31 30.24 -11.82
CA PRO A 183 -3.49 29.64 -10.76
C PRO A 183 -2.06 29.29 -11.21
N ARG A 184 -1.76 29.46 -12.51
CA ARG A 184 -0.43 29.19 -13.08
C ARG A 184 0.47 30.42 -13.14
N CYS A 185 -0.09 31.59 -13.47
CA CYS A 185 0.70 32.81 -13.71
C CYS A 185 0.10 34.09 -13.11
N GLY A 186 -1.01 33.99 -12.38
CA GLY A 186 -1.67 35.14 -11.74
C GLY A 186 -2.44 36.07 -12.70
N GLY A 187 -2.40 35.85 -14.02
CA GLY A 187 -3.18 36.64 -14.97
C GLY A 187 -4.71 36.43 -14.79
N THR A 188 -5.53 37.36 -15.30
CA THR A 188 -6.98 37.21 -15.24
C THR A 188 -7.52 36.08 -16.11
N LEU A 189 -8.62 35.46 -15.69
CA LEU A 189 -9.34 34.46 -16.47
C LEU A 189 -10.47 35.15 -17.24
N THR A 190 -10.40 35.11 -18.57
CA THR A 190 -11.38 35.72 -19.46
C THR A 190 -12.24 34.68 -20.15
N LEU A 191 -13.53 34.91 -20.23
CA LEU A 191 -14.48 34.04 -20.95
C LEU A 191 -14.14 34.04 -22.44
N ARG A 192 -13.98 32.86 -23.00
CA ARG A 192 -13.66 32.63 -24.43
C ARG A 192 -14.63 31.60 -25.01
N ARG A 193 -14.79 31.62 -26.33
CA ARG A 193 -15.59 30.63 -27.07
C ARG A 193 -14.70 29.78 -27.93
N GLY A 194 -14.75 28.47 -27.73
CA GLY A 194 -14.02 27.48 -28.52
C GLY A 194 -14.92 26.55 -29.31
N LYS A 195 -14.33 25.59 -30.00
CA LYS A 195 -15.07 24.60 -30.81
C LYS A 195 -16.09 23.78 -30.00
N TYR A 196 -15.83 23.56 -28.71
CA TYR A 196 -16.64 22.71 -27.83
C TYR A 196 -17.47 23.51 -26.82
N GLY A 197 -17.53 24.84 -26.95
CA GLY A 197 -18.34 25.68 -26.06
C GLY A 197 -17.53 26.83 -25.42
N LYS A 198 -18.11 27.41 -24.35
CA LYS A 198 -17.52 28.52 -23.60
C LYS A 198 -16.54 27.93 -22.54
N PHE A 199 -15.41 28.60 -22.35
CA PHE A 199 -14.41 28.27 -21.34
C PHE A 199 -13.71 29.54 -20.86
N TYR A 200 -13.07 29.50 -19.70
CA TYR A 200 -12.23 30.59 -19.22
C TYR A 200 -10.77 30.30 -19.57
N GLY A 201 -10.12 31.24 -20.24
CA GLY A 201 -8.71 31.17 -20.64
C GLY A 201 -7.90 32.28 -19.99
N CYS A 202 -6.62 32.01 -19.71
CA CYS A 202 -5.71 33.00 -19.16
C CYS A 202 -5.51 34.18 -20.11
N SER A 203 -5.52 35.43 -19.59
CA SER A 203 -5.23 36.65 -20.35
C SER A 203 -3.83 36.65 -20.95
N ASN A 204 -2.87 35.98 -20.32
CA ASN A 204 -1.48 35.89 -20.77
C ASN A 204 -1.22 34.83 -21.89
N TYR A 205 -2.28 34.39 -22.58
CA TYR A 205 -2.11 33.57 -23.77
C TYR A 205 -1.40 34.36 -24.87
N PRO A 206 -0.45 33.78 -25.60
CA PRO A 206 -0.07 32.36 -25.69
C PRO A 206 1.01 31.92 -24.68
N ARG A 207 1.57 32.81 -23.88
CA ARG A 207 2.61 32.46 -22.86
C ARG A 207 2.10 31.53 -21.80
N CYS A 208 0.82 31.70 -21.36
CA CYS A 208 0.13 30.81 -20.43
C CYS A 208 -1.09 30.20 -21.11
N LYS A 209 -1.10 28.88 -21.23
CA LYS A 209 -2.18 28.09 -21.87
C LYS A 209 -3.17 27.51 -20.87
N TYR A 210 -3.30 28.10 -19.68
CA TYR A 210 -4.24 27.61 -18.68
C TYR A 210 -5.68 27.90 -19.10
N THR A 211 -6.55 26.88 -18.97
CA THR A 211 -8.00 26.97 -19.22
C THR A 211 -8.77 26.24 -18.13
N THR A 212 -10.03 26.66 -17.90
CA THR A 212 -10.98 26.00 -16.97
C THR A 212 -12.40 26.22 -17.47
N ASP A 213 -13.30 25.30 -17.16
CA ASP A 213 -14.70 25.37 -17.55
C ASP A 213 -15.56 26.18 -16.55
N LYS A 214 -15.03 26.42 -15.35
CA LYS A 214 -15.73 27.11 -14.23
C LYS A 214 -14.79 28.10 -13.55
N LEU A 215 -15.34 29.21 -13.07
CA LEU A 215 -14.76 30.08 -12.05
C LEU A 215 -15.26 29.67 -10.67
#